data_8d2de7fa3f624528802b5efd99fb699b
#
_entry.id   8d2de7fa3f624528802b5efd99fb699b
#
_cell.length_a   1.000
_cell.length_b   1.000
_cell.length_c   1.000
_cell.angle_alpha   90.00
_cell.angle_beta   90.00
_cell.angle_gamma   90.00
#
_symmetry.space_group_name_H-M   'P 1'
#
loop_
_entity.id
_entity.type
_entity.pdbx_description
1 polymer ?
#
loop_
_entity_poly.entity_id
_entity_poly.type
_entity_poly.pdbx_seq_one_letter_code
_entity_poly.pdbx_strand_id
1 'polypeptide(L)'
;KVRTPFRWNNSKYGGFSNVKPWLPMSDNLETINAESELNNPNSFLSFYKKLLSIRKKEATLRNGKYELLNNINDEILSFKRISKDKEFYILVNFTDKNLEAPIPSPGKILVSTNPIDNLYVNNEISLRAFEGVLIEKVN
;
A
#
# COMPACT_ATOMS: atom_id res chain seq x y z
N LYS A 1 -11.24 18.58 -3.33
CA LYS A 1 -11.73 19.40 -2.18
C LYS A 1 -10.91 18.99 -0.95
N VAL A 2 -10.31 19.91 -0.26
CA VAL A 2 -9.64 19.74 1.03
C VAL A 2 -10.56 20.21 2.16
N ARG A 3 -10.44 19.60 3.33
CA ARG A 3 -11.20 19.96 4.55
C ARG A 3 -12.71 19.72 4.46
N THR A 4 -13.14 18.69 3.75
CA THR A 4 -14.54 18.24 3.83
C THR A 4 -14.77 17.51 5.16
N PRO A 5 -16.02 17.50 5.69
CA PRO A 5 -16.36 16.67 6.85
C PRO A 5 -15.99 15.21 6.60
N PHE A 6 -15.44 14.53 7.63
CA PHE A 6 -15.05 13.13 7.50
C PHE A 6 -16.30 12.24 7.45
N ARG A 7 -16.25 11.22 6.61
CA ARG A 7 -17.35 10.28 6.38
C ARG A 7 -17.18 9.05 7.24
N TRP A 8 -17.86 8.98 8.37
CA TRP A 8 -17.81 7.81 9.25
C TRP A 8 -18.70 6.68 8.73
N ASN A 9 -19.90 6.99 8.24
CA ASN A 9 -20.88 6.05 7.74
C ASN A 9 -21.76 6.70 6.65
N ASN A 10 -22.79 5.97 6.19
CA ASN A 10 -23.71 6.44 5.15
C ASN A 10 -24.91 7.27 5.67
N SER A 11 -24.94 7.57 6.97
CA SER A 11 -26.02 8.40 7.53
C SER A 11 -25.94 9.87 7.09
N LYS A 12 -27.01 10.61 7.35
CA LYS A 12 -27.07 12.04 7.03
C LYS A 12 -25.84 12.75 7.61
N TYR A 13 -25.16 13.51 6.77
CA TYR A 13 -23.89 14.18 7.07
C TYR A 13 -22.77 13.23 7.47
N GLY A 14 -22.83 11.96 7.03
CA GLY A 14 -21.76 10.99 7.20
C GLY A 14 -21.44 10.59 8.63
N GLY A 15 -22.39 10.76 9.56
CA GLY A 15 -22.12 10.56 10.99
C GLY A 15 -21.16 11.60 11.59
N PHE A 16 -20.78 12.64 10.82
CA PHE A 16 -19.88 13.70 11.28
C PHE A 16 -20.59 14.70 12.21
N SER A 17 -21.85 15.00 11.92
CA SER A 17 -22.64 16.01 12.64
C SER A 17 -24.13 15.70 12.58
N ASN A 18 -24.88 16.16 13.58
CA ASN A 18 -26.34 16.12 13.59
C ASN A 18 -26.99 17.33 12.88
N VAL A 19 -26.19 18.37 12.59
CA VAL A 19 -26.61 19.57 11.87
C VAL A 19 -25.83 19.70 10.58
N LYS A 20 -26.38 20.48 9.62
CA LYS A 20 -25.70 20.69 8.33
C LYS A 20 -24.32 21.32 8.53
N PRO A 21 -23.23 20.66 8.14
CA PRO A 21 -21.90 21.24 8.19
C PRO A 21 -21.80 22.50 7.32
N TRP A 22 -20.99 23.45 7.73
CA TRP A 22 -20.75 24.69 6.96
C TRP A 22 -19.92 24.42 5.68
N LEU A 23 -19.06 23.39 5.70
CA LEU A 23 -18.42 22.89 4.49
C LEU A 23 -19.26 21.79 3.85
N PRO A 24 -19.31 21.73 2.51
CA PRO A 24 -20.07 20.70 1.82
C PRO A 24 -19.47 19.31 2.10
N MET A 25 -20.33 18.30 2.21
CA MET A 25 -19.92 16.90 2.17
C MET A 25 -19.26 16.59 0.83
N SER A 26 -18.34 15.65 0.82
CA SER A 26 -17.83 15.07 -0.43
C SER A 26 -18.86 14.11 -1.04
N ASP A 27 -18.77 13.92 -2.34
CA ASP A 27 -19.62 12.99 -3.08
C ASP A 27 -19.37 11.52 -2.68
N ASN A 28 -20.24 10.61 -3.08
CA ASN A 28 -20.13 9.16 -2.85
C ASN A 28 -20.14 8.72 -1.37
N LEU A 29 -20.87 9.43 -0.52
CA LEU A 29 -21.03 9.10 0.90
C LEU A 29 -21.56 7.68 1.12
N GLU A 30 -22.46 7.22 0.24
CA GLU A 30 -23.11 5.92 0.33
C GLU A 30 -22.13 4.75 0.17
N THR A 31 -21.12 4.93 -0.67
CA THR A 31 -20.17 3.88 -1.03
C THR A 31 -18.79 4.03 -0.41
N ILE A 32 -18.36 5.27 -0.18
CA ILE A 32 -17.02 5.57 0.35
C ILE A 32 -17.14 6.25 1.71
N ASN A 33 -17.06 5.48 2.77
CA ASN A 33 -17.06 5.93 4.16
C ASN A 33 -16.30 4.92 5.04
N ALA A 34 -15.93 5.32 6.25
CA ALA A 34 -15.10 4.49 7.13
C ALA A 34 -15.75 3.13 7.46
N GLU A 35 -17.07 3.09 7.64
CA GLU A 35 -17.80 1.86 7.95
C GLU A 35 -17.75 0.86 6.79
N SER A 36 -18.05 1.31 5.56
CA SER A 36 -17.97 0.46 4.36
C SER A 36 -16.53 -0.01 4.08
N GLU A 37 -15.55 0.86 4.28
CA GLU A 37 -14.14 0.55 4.12
C GLU A 37 -13.65 -0.49 5.14
N LEU A 38 -14.08 -0.38 6.40
CA LEU A 38 -13.70 -1.33 7.47
C LEU A 38 -14.22 -2.74 7.20
N ASN A 39 -15.38 -2.86 6.57
CA ASN A 39 -16.02 -4.14 6.27
C ASN A 39 -15.55 -4.75 4.94
N ASN A 40 -14.74 -4.03 4.17
CA ASN A 40 -14.19 -4.51 2.90
C ASN A 40 -12.69 -4.83 3.04
N PRO A 41 -12.27 -6.12 2.95
CA PRO A 41 -10.86 -6.51 3.08
C PRO A 41 -9.98 -5.94 1.94
N ASN A 42 -10.57 -5.59 0.80
CA ASN A 42 -9.87 -5.02 -0.36
C ASN A 42 -9.94 -3.49 -0.41
N SER A 43 -10.43 -2.85 0.64
CA SER A 43 -10.51 -1.40 0.71
C SER A 43 -9.16 -0.74 0.95
N PHE A 44 -9.11 0.54 0.66
CA PHE A 44 -7.95 1.39 0.92
C PHE A 44 -7.60 1.42 2.41
N LEU A 45 -8.60 1.54 3.28
CA LEU A 45 -8.43 1.53 4.74
C LEU A 45 -7.85 0.19 5.22
N SER A 46 -8.37 -0.93 4.72
CA SER A 46 -7.88 -2.26 5.07
C SER A 46 -6.44 -2.49 4.60
N PHE A 47 -6.11 -2.03 3.40
CA PHE A 47 -4.73 -2.02 2.89
C PHE A 47 -3.79 -1.23 3.81
N TYR A 48 -4.15 0.00 4.18
CA TYR A 48 -3.35 0.84 5.08
C TYR A 48 -3.16 0.22 6.45
N LYS A 49 -4.21 -0.33 7.03
CA LYS A 49 -4.12 -1.03 8.33
C LYS A 49 -3.14 -2.20 8.27
N LYS A 50 -3.19 -3.00 7.20
CA LYS A 50 -2.25 -4.11 6.97
C LYS A 50 -0.82 -3.61 6.84
N LEU A 51 -0.59 -2.61 5.99
CA LEU A 51 0.74 -2.04 5.75
C LEU A 51 1.34 -1.45 7.04
N LEU A 52 0.58 -0.66 7.78
CA LEU A 52 1.02 -0.07 9.04
C LEU A 52 1.26 -1.13 10.13
N SER A 53 0.45 -2.20 10.17
CA SER A 53 0.68 -3.33 11.07
C SER A 53 2.00 -4.03 10.79
N ILE A 54 2.31 -4.31 9.52
CA ILE A 54 3.59 -4.89 9.12
C ILE A 54 4.73 -3.95 9.51
N ARG A 55 4.64 -2.67 9.16
CA ARG A 55 5.67 -1.68 9.52
C ARG A 55 5.88 -1.58 11.03
N LYS A 56 4.82 -1.67 11.83
CA LYS A 56 4.90 -1.64 13.31
C LYS A 56 5.62 -2.87 13.87
N LYS A 57 5.38 -4.05 13.30
CA LYS A 57 6.00 -5.32 13.72
C LYS A 57 7.47 -5.40 13.29
N GLU A 58 7.79 -4.95 12.09
CA GLU A 58 9.11 -5.10 11.48
C GLU A 58 10.01 -3.90 11.79
N ALA A 59 10.94 -4.08 12.73
CA ALA A 59 11.91 -3.05 13.11
C ALA A 59 12.78 -2.60 11.92
N THR A 60 13.13 -3.52 11.03
CA THR A 60 13.91 -3.25 9.82
C THR A 60 13.22 -2.26 8.90
N LEU A 61 11.88 -2.32 8.75
CA LEU A 61 11.14 -1.36 7.95
C LEU A 61 11.13 0.05 8.56
N ARG A 62 11.30 0.18 9.89
CA ARG A 62 11.35 1.48 10.56
C ARG A 62 12.77 2.04 10.64
N ASN A 63 13.72 1.22 11.05
CA ASN A 63 15.06 1.65 11.49
C ASN A 63 16.19 1.11 10.62
N GLY A 64 15.92 0.14 9.72
CA GLY A 64 16.93 -0.44 8.84
C GLY A 64 17.54 0.61 7.89
N LYS A 65 18.72 0.36 7.38
CA LYS A 65 19.39 1.20 6.40
C LYS A 65 18.53 1.27 5.13
N TYR A 66 18.41 2.44 4.54
CA TYR A 66 17.77 2.67 3.25
C TYR A 66 18.83 2.57 2.14
N GLU A 67 18.57 1.81 1.10
CA GLU A 67 19.41 1.74 -0.10
C GLU A 67 18.52 1.68 -1.34
N LEU A 68 18.85 2.47 -2.34
CA LEU A 68 18.22 2.35 -3.66
C LEU A 68 18.62 1.03 -4.30
N LEU A 69 17.71 0.41 -5.04
CA LEU A 69 18.03 -0.71 -5.92
C LEU A 69 18.45 -0.15 -7.27
N ASN A 70 19.72 -0.37 -7.61
CA ASN A 70 20.27 0.05 -8.89
C ASN A 70 19.86 -0.93 -10.01
N ASN A 71 19.86 -0.47 -11.25
CA ASN A 71 19.56 -1.27 -12.45
C ASN A 71 18.11 -1.74 -12.59
N ILE A 72 17.17 -1.09 -11.93
CA ILE A 72 15.75 -1.26 -12.20
C ILE A 72 15.30 -0.12 -13.12
N ASN A 73 14.28 -0.39 -13.93
CA ASN A 73 13.68 0.58 -14.85
C ASN A 73 13.36 1.90 -14.12
N ASP A 74 13.72 3.03 -14.73
CA ASP A 74 13.48 4.38 -14.18
C ASP A 74 12.00 4.71 -13.94
N GLU A 75 11.09 3.95 -14.54
CA GLU A 75 9.64 4.04 -14.33
C GLU A 75 9.19 3.35 -13.02
N ILE A 76 10.10 2.66 -12.30
CA ILE A 76 9.82 1.95 -11.05
C ILE A 76 10.63 2.57 -9.91
N LEU A 77 9.94 3.12 -8.91
CA LEU A 77 10.61 3.44 -7.66
C LEU A 77 10.95 2.14 -6.95
N SER A 78 12.24 1.92 -6.69
CA SER A 78 12.71 0.71 -6.04
C SER A 78 13.78 0.98 -5.00
N PHE A 79 13.59 0.43 -3.81
CA PHE A 79 14.55 0.53 -2.73
C PHE A 79 14.42 -0.66 -1.78
N LYS A 80 15.43 -0.83 -0.93
CA LYS A 80 15.42 -1.82 0.13
C LYS A 80 15.59 -1.20 1.52
N ARG A 81 15.06 -1.91 2.50
CA ARG A 81 15.32 -1.69 3.92
C ARG A 81 16.07 -2.89 4.45
N ILE A 82 17.25 -2.67 5.03
CA ILE A 82 18.13 -3.75 5.46
C ILE A 82 18.58 -3.55 6.91
N SER A 83 18.60 -4.65 7.67
CA SER A 83 19.23 -4.78 8.97
C SER A 83 20.16 -6.00 8.98
N LYS A 84 20.76 -6.32 10.12
CA LYS A 84 21.60 -7.52 10.27
C LYS A 84 20.86 -8.81 9.90
N ASP A 85 19.57 -8.90 10.23
CA ASP A 85 18.82 -10.15 10.20
C ASP A 85 17.76 -10.21 9.10
N LYS A 86 17.37 -9.04 8.54
CA LYS A 86 16.27 -8.97 7.58
C LYS A 86 16.54 -7.96 6.46
N GLU A 87 15.98 -8.26 5.32
CA GLU A 87 16.00 -7.39 4.14
C GLU A 87 14.61 -7.38 3.49
N PHE A 88 14.14 -6.18 3.13
CA PHE A 88 12.86 -5.96 2.46
C PHE A 88 13.09 -5.16 1.19
N TYR A 89 12.41 -5.55 0.12
CA TYR A 89 12.37 -4.81 -1.14
C TYR A 89 11.02 -4.13 -1.29
N ILE A 90 11.05 -2.89 -1.72
CA ILE A 90 9.88 -2.09 -2.02
C ILE A 90 9.99 -1.65 -3.46
N LEU A 91 9.00 -2.00 -4.28
CA LEU A 91 8.91 -1.62 -5.68
C LEU A 91 7.55 -0.99 -5.94
N VAL A 92 7.53 0.11 -6.67
CA VAL A 92 6.31 0.82 -7.03
C VAL A 92 6.38 1.22 -8.49
N ASN A 93 5.48 0.70 -9.30
CA ASN A 93 5.26 1.09 -10.68
C ASN A 93 4.36 2.33 -10.72
N PHE A 94 4.86 3.44 -11.25
CA PHE A 94 4.11 4.69 -11.38
C PHE A 94 3.47 4.88 -12.77
N THR A 95 3.53 3.86 -13.61
CA THR A 95 3.00 3.94 -14.98
C THR A 95 1.69 3.15 -15.13
N ASP A 96 1.02 3.40 -16.22
CA ASP A 96 -0.18 2.68 -16.68
C ASP A 96 0.13 1.39 -17.46
N LYS A 97 1.40 0.95 -17.46
CA LYS A 97 1.89 -0.25 -18.14
C LYS A 97 2.24 -1.35 -17.14
N ASN A 98 2.22 -2.59 -17.58
CA ASN A 98 2.86 -3.68 -16.87
C ASN A 98 4.37 -3.65 -17.11
N LEU A 99 5.15 -3.76 -16.05
CA LEU A 99 6.62 -3.70 -16.10
C LEU A 99 7.23 -4.90 -15.39
N GLU A 100 8.29 -5.44 -15.96
CA GLU A 100 9.12 -6.44 -15.30
C GLU A 100 10.24 -5.75 -14.51
N ALA A 101 10.49 -6.22 -13.30
CA ALA A 101 11.51 -5.69 -12.42
C ALA A 101 12.37 -6.80 -11.82
N PRO A 102 13.71 -6.76 -11.99
CA PRO A 102 14.59 -7.65 -11.29
C PRO A 102 14.57 -7.36 -9.79
N ILE A 103 14.66 -8.41 -8.97
CA ILE A 103 14.87 -8.31 -7.52
C ILE A 103 16.18 -8.99 -7.13
N PRO A 104 16.89 -8.47 -6.12
CA PRO A 104 18.25 -8.95 -5.79
C PRO A 104 18.30 -10.38 -5.28
N SER A 105 17.22 -10.90 -4.71
CA SER A 105 17.14 -12.25 -4.15
C SER A 105 15.69 -12.72 -4.10
N PRO A 106 15.43 -14.03 -4.06
CA PRO A 106 14.09 -14.56 -3.84
C PRO A 106 13.41 -13.97 -2.61
N GLY A 107 12.10 -13.80 -2.67
CA GLY A 107 11.37 -13.18 -1.59
C GLY A 107 9.90 -13.60 -1.52
N LYS A 108 9.29 -13.25 -0.39
CA LYS A 108 7.85 -13.43 -0.14
C LYS A 108 7.15 -12.08 -0.19
N ILE A 109 6.12 -11.96 -1.03
CA ILE A 109 5.28 -10.77 -1.07
C ILE A 109 4.43 -10.71 0.21
N LEU A 110 4.63 -9.68 1.01
CA LEU A 110 3.87 -9.44 2.24
C LEU A 110 2.60 -8.64 1.97
N VAL A 111 2.70 -7.69 1.04
CA VAL A 111 1.59 -6.81 0.67
C VAL A 111 1.78 -6.34 -0.78
N SER A 112 0.67 -6.25 -1.50
CA SER A 112 0.56 -5.59 -2.80
C SER A 112 -0.70 -4.72 -2.82
N THR A 113 -0.70 -3.66 -3.62
CA THR A 113 -1.88 -2.84 -3.92
C THR A 113 -2.90 -3.58 -4.80
N ASN A 114 -2.48 -4.68 -5.44
CA ASN A 114 -3.32 -5.57 -6.24
C ASN A 114 -3.45 -6.95 -5.58
N PRO A 115 -4.42 -7.78 -5.97
CA PRO A 115 -4.49 -9.16 -5.52
C PRO A 115 -3.18 -9.92 -5.83
N ILE A 116 -2.71 -10.68 -4.85
CA ILE A 116 -1.48 -11.46 -4.96
C ILE A 116 -1.82 -12.83 -5.52
N ASP A 117 -1.38 -13.11 -6.74
CA ASP A 117 -1.60 -14.40 -7.40
C ASP A 117 -0.56 -15.44 -6.95
N ASN A 118 0.69 -15.02 -6.73
CA ASN A 118 1.77 -15.84 -6.22
C ASN A 118 2.49 -15.13 -5.07
N LEU A 119 2.58 -15.80 -3.92
CA LEU A 119 3.21 -15.24 -2.73
C LEU A 119 4.74 -15.19 -2.81
N TYR A 120 5.36 -16.01 -3.65
CA TYR A 120 6.82 -16.09 -3.75
C TYR A 120 7.28 -15.64 -5.12
N VAL A 121 8.35 -14.88 -5.12
CA VAL A 121 9.03 -14.36 -6.31
C VAL A 121 10.51 -14.77 -6.25
N ASN A 122 11.09 -15.06 -7.39
CA ASN A 122 12.50 -15.47 -7.49
C ASN A 122 13.39 -14.25 -7.72
N ASN A 123 13.87 -14.05 -8.95
CA ASN A 123 14.80 -12.98 -9.28
C ASN A 123 14.15 -11.85 -10.09
N GLU A 124 12.85 -11.96 -10.35
CA GLU A 124 12.08 -11.01 -11.13
C GLU A 124 10.62 -11.00 -10.68
N ILE A 125 9.98 -9.84 -10.81
CA ILE A 125 8.56 -9.66 -10.52
C ILE A 125 7.90 -8.84 -11.64
N SER A 126 6.73 -9.31 -12.09
CA SER A 126 5.85 -8.52 -12.94
C SER A 126 4.99 -7.60 -12.07
N LEU A 127 5.12 -6.30 -12.28
CA LEU A 127 4.31 -5.27 -11.64
C LEU A 127 3.24 -4.79 -12.62
N ARG A 128 1.98 -4.87 -12.21
CA ARG A 128 0.88 -4.31 -12.99
C ARG A 128 0.93 -2.79 -12.99
N ALA A 129 0.14 -2.18 -13.86
CA ALA A 129 -0.06 -0.72 -13.85
C ALA A 129 -0.37 -0.21 -12.44
N PHE A 130 0.36 0.81 -12.00
CA PHE A 130 0.23 1.45 -10.67
C PHE A 130 0.34 0.50 -9.47
N GLU A 131 1.01 -0.64 -9.64
CA GLU A 131 1.20 -1.60 -8.54
C GLU A 131 2.39 -1.25 -7.65
N GLY A 132 2.16 -1.35 -6.34
CA GLY A 132 3.21 -1.29 -5.32
C GLY A 132 3.26 -2.59 -4.52
N VAL A 133 4.48 -3.10 -4.27
CA VAL A 133 4.70 -4.34 -3.52
C VAL A 133 5.73 -4.16 -2.42
N LEU A 134 5.52 -4.88 -1.32
CA LEU A 134 6.50 -5.08 -0.25
C LEU A 134 6.87 -6.56 -0.20
N ILE A 135 8.15 -6.84 -0.37
CA ILE A 135 8.71 -8.20 -0.43
C ILE A 135 9.68 -8.37 0.74
N GLU A 136 9.55 -9.46 1.49
CA GLU A 136 10.55 -9.91 2.45
C GLU A 136 11.46 -10.92 1.77
N LYS A 137 12.78 -10.68 1.81
CA LYS A 137 13.77 -11.65 1.34
C LYS A 137 13.62 -12.96 2.09
N VAL A 138 13.63 -14.08 1.37
CA VAL A 138 13.73 -15.43 1.93
C VAL A 138 15.17 -15.93 1.80
N ASN A 139 15.63 -16.62 2.83
CA ASN A 139 16.97 -17.24 2.86
C ASN A 139 16.94 -18.63 2.19
#